data_c937692b3d77a272cfe5f779aa0df795
#
_entry.id   c937692b3d77a272cfe5f779aa0df795
#
_cell.length_a   1.000
_cell.length_b   1.000
_cell.length_c   1.000
_cell.angle_alpha   90.00
_cell.angle_beta   90.00
_cell.angle_gamma   90.00
#
_symmetry.space_group_name_H-M   'P 1'
#
loop_
_entity.id
_entity.type
_entity.pdbx_description
1 polymer ?
#
loop_
_entity_poly.entity_id
_entity_poly.type
_entity_poly.pdbx_seq_one_letter_code
_entity_poly.pdbx_strand_id
1 'polypeptide(L)'
;MSRAPAGGSGGRLVSLTDTAGTTGVHEAVRTLHPGYFALVMATGIVSIAMHNHGAYPLSVALLWLACGAFAVLLIVTAVRIIAFRADLIADLQDPRRAFGSFTFVAAADVLGTRLAVDSHYRIASALLLVGWLAWLVLGYVVPWTACLRTTHRPVLKYANGTWFIWVVASESVAVLAAALEPELETGRRELALLAVFSWSVGVFLYAAAGIFVGARMLLYGLKPEDLTPPYWVSMGATAITVVAGARIVEMAHAPMVDATRGLVAGTSVVFWAFGTWLIPPLIAAGIWKHVVHRIPLRYEAPLWSVVFPLGMYGVGGDYLGKADHLPIVESIGAHESWIALAAWAITFVAMLHHLATTLGGSASRRSTRAARSSSCPDSSASTPPASADPSSASHQH
;
A
#
# COMPACT_ATOMS: atom_id res chain seq x y z
N MET A 1 47.90 57.18 -14.58
CA MET A 1 46.91 57.67 -13.64
C MET A 1 45.61 56.90 -13.94
N SER A 2 45.00 56.13 -13.18
CA SER A 2 44.79 56.06 -11.74
C SER A 2 43.95 54.82 -11.45
N ARG A 3 44.30 54.09 -10.43
CA ARG A 3 43.54 53.34 -9.46
C ARG A 3 42.51 52.29 -9.89
N ALA A 4 42.83 51.07 -9.56
CA ALA A 4 41.90 50.02 -9.12
C ALA A 4 41.19 50.42 -7.82
N PRO A 5 40.01 49.82 -7.51
CA PRO A 5 39.74 49.43 -6.13
C PRO A 5 39.62 47.92 -5.96
N ALA A 6 40.23 47.52 -4.89
CA ALA A 6 40.08 46.21 -4.27
C ALA A 6 38.71 46.05 -3.61
N GLY A 7 38.32 44.81 -3.42
CA GLY A 7 37.53 44.51 -2.29
C GLY A 7 36.33 43.60 -2.54
N GLY A 8 36.32 42.47 -1.86
CA GLY A 8 35.08 41.77 -1.51
C GLY A 8 34.96 40.35 -1.96
N SER A 9 35.90 39.50 -1.55
CA SER A 9 35.67 38.05 -1.48
C SER A 9 34.74 37.74 -0.33
N GLY A 10 33.44 37.96 -0.55
CA GLY A 10 32.38 37.42 0.27
C GLY A 10 32.11 36.02 -0.21
N GLY A 11 32.94 35.05 0.20
CA GLY A 11 32.69 33.64 0.00
C GLY A 11 31.37 33.24 0.68
N ARG A 12 30.33 33.09 -0.12
CA ARG A 12 29.11 32.40 0.30
C ARG A 12 29.50 30.94 0.56
N LEU A 13 29.82 30.61 1.82
CA LEU A 13 29.82 29.26 2.36
C LEU A 13 28.34 28.77 2.30
N VAL A 14 27.89 28.41 1.11
CA VAL A 14 26.69 27.61 0.95
C VAL A 14 27.04 26.26 1.54
N SER A 15 26.42 25.95 2.67
CA SER A 15 26.67 24.73 3.44
C SER A 15 26.42 23.52 2.54
N LEU A 16 27.50 22.84 2.16
CA LEU A 16 27.49 21.55 1.45
C LEU A 16 26.86 20.42 2.29
N THR A 17 26.45 20.73 3.52
CA THR A 17 25.83 19.79 4.45
C THR A 17 24.32 19.61 4.23
N ASP A 18 23.61 20.58 3.61
CA ASP A 18 22.16 20.46 3.36
C ASP A 18 21.82 19.69 2.08
N THR A 19 22.71 19.64 1.10
CA THR A 19 22.41 19.08 -0.22
C THR A 19 22.35 17.54 -0.25
N ALA A 20 23.09 16.83 0.60
CA ALA A 20 23.11 15.36 0.59
C ALA A 20 21.97 14.71 1.38
N GLY A 21 21.36 15.43 2.34
CA GLY A 21 20.18 14.99 3.07
C GLY A 21 18.91 15.17 2.25
N THR A 22 18.85 16.30 1.56
CA THR A 22 17.76 16.65 0.65
C THR A 22 17.70 15.71 -0.57
N THR A 23 18.84 15.27 -1.10
CA THR A 23 18.88 14.29 -2.22
C THR A 23 18.33 12.93 -1.81
N GLY A 24 18.58 12.44 -0.59
CA GLY A 24 18.05 11.14 -0.11
C GLY A 24 16.54 11.17 0.11
N VAL A 25 16.02 12.23 0.73
CA VAL A 25 14.57 12.41 0.95
C VAL A 25 13.87 12.65 -0.39
N HIS A 26 14.43 13.45 -1.28
CA HIS A 26 13.90 13.70 -2.62
C HIS A 26 13.76 12.40 -3.43
N GLU A 27 14.76 11.53 -3.38
CA GLU A 27 14.72 10.23 -4.06
C GLU A 27 13.68 9.30 -3.42
N ALA A 28 13.58 9.26 -2.09
CA ALA A 28 12.58 8.47 -1.39
C ALA A 28 11.14 8.91 -1.74
N VAL A 29 10.88 10.23 -1.85
CA VAL A 29 9.59 10.76 -2.27
C VAL A 29 9.31 10.44 -3.74
N ARG A 30 10.30 10.61 -4.62
CA ARG A 30 10.19 10.32 -6.05
C ARG A 30 9.84 8.86 -6.31
N THR A 31 10.51 7.93 -5.61
CA THR A 31 10.36 6.48 -5.80
C THR A 31 9.29 5.85 -4.92
N LEU A 32 8.51 6.64 -4.16
CA LEU A 32 7.46 6.14 -3.29
C LEU A 32 6.54 5.18 -4.04
N HIS A 33 6.40 3.96 -3.54
CA HIS A 33 5.52 2.97 -4.15
C HIS A 33 4.05 3.35 -3.89
N PRO A 34 3.15 3.34 -4.90
CA PRO A 34 1.74 3.69 -4.72
C PRO A 34 1.04 2.88 -3.62
N GLY A 35 1.49 1.65 -3.39
CA GLY A 35 0.92 0.73 -2.39
C GLY A 35 1.32 0.98 -0.93
N TYR A 36 2.05 2.04 -0.60
CA TYR A 36 2.47 2.29 0.80
C TYR A 36 1.31 2.52 1.78
N PHE A 37 0.15 2.96 1.31
CA PHE A 37 -1.04 3.08 2.14
C PHE A 37 -1.53 1.73 2.71
N ALA A 38 -1.01 0.59 2.24
CA ALA A 38 -1.26 -0.71 2.84
C ALA A 38 -0.84 -0.79 4.33
N LEU A 39 0.17 -0.01 4.77
CA LEU A 39 0.52 0.17 6.18
C LEU A 39 -0.69 0.68 7.00
N VAL A 40 -1.38 1.69 6.48
CA VAL A 40 -2.54 2.29 7.16
C VAL A 40 -3.71 1.32 7.19
N MET A 41 -4.00 0.66 6.04
CA MET A 41 -5.03 -0.39 5.95
C MET A 41 -4.79 -1.50 6.98
N ALA A 42 -3.55 -2.02 7.03
CA ALA A 42 -3.17 -3.10 7.92
C ALA A 42 -3.26 -2.68 9.40
N THR A 43 -2.76 -1.50 9.74
CA THR A 43 -2.81 -0.98 11.12
C THR A 43 -4.25 -0.67 11.54
N GLY A 44 -5.05 -0.10 10.65
CA GLY A 44 -6.46 0.21 10.90
C GLY A 44 -7.31 -1.03 11.15
N ILE A 45 -7.16 -2.08 10.32
CA ILE A 45 -7.94 -3.31 10.50
C ILE A 45 -7.53 -4.08 11.77
N VAL A 46 -6.24 -4.13 12.11
CA VAL A 46 -5.79 -4.73 13.37
C VAL A 46 -6.28 -3.91 14.57
N SER A 47 -6.39 -2.58 14.45
CA SER A 47 -7.04 -1.74 15.47
C SER A 47 -8.52 -2.12 15.66
N ILE A 48 -9.27 -2.35 14.58
CA ILE A 48 -10.67 -2.82 14.65
C ILE A 48 -10.74 -4.20 15.33
N ALA A 49 -9.88 -5.14 14.90
CA ALA A 49 -9.81 -6.46 15.49
C ALA A 49 -9.57 -6.40 17.02
N MET A 50 -8.62 -5.60 17.47
CA MET A 50 -8.31 -5.43 18.90
C MET A 50 -9.44 -4.73 19.66
N HIS A 51 -10.17 -3.81 19.02
CA HIS A 51 -11.39 -3.23 19.60
C HIS A 51 -12.44 -4.30 19.88
N ASN A 52 -12.73 -5.16 18.88
CA ASN A 52 -13.71 -6.24 18.99
C ASN A 52 -13.36 -7.25 20.08
N HIS A 53 -12.07 -7.43 20.38
CA HIS A 53 -11.59 -8.29 21.47
C HIS A 53 -11.49 -7.60 22.83
N GLY A 54 -11.94 -6.34 22.97
CA GLY A 54 -11.87 -5.59 24.23
C GLY A 54 -10.47 -5.11 24.61
N ALA A 55 -9.48 -5.26 23.74
CA ALA A 55 -8.13 -4.75 23.95
C ALA A 55 -8.04 -3.25 23.61
N TYR A 56 -8.89 -2.44 24.25
CA TYR A 56 -9.09 -1.02 23.92
C TYR A 56 -7.80 -0.17 23.92
N PRO A 57 -6.89 -0.27 24.92
CA PRO A 57 -5.68 0.54 24.90
C PRO A 57 -4.80 0.28 23.68
N LEU A 58 -4.68 -1.00 23.29
CA LEU A 58 -3.92 -1.40 22.10
C LEU A 58 -4.59 -0.93 20.83
N SER A 59 -5.92 -1.08 20.75
CA SER A 59 -6.72 -0.60 19.62
C SER A 59 -6.54 0.90 19.41
N VAL A 60 -6.60 1.70 20.47
CA VAL A 60 -6.42 3.16 20.41
C VAL A 60 -4.99 3.53 20.02
N ALA A 61 -3.97 2.83 20.53
CA ALA A 61 -2.59 3.05 20.13
C ALA A 61 -2.39 2.79 18.63
N LEU A 62 -2.94 1.70 18.11
CA LEU A 62 -2.93 1.37 16.68
C LEU A 62 -3.69 2.39 15.84
N LEU A 63 -4.82 2.90 16.32
CA LEU A 63 -5.56 3.98 15.64
C LEU A 63 -4.71 5.24 15.48
N TRP A 64 -4.07 5.72 16.55
CA TRP A 64 -3.23 6.91 16.47
C TRP A 64 -2.02 6.71 15.56
N LEU A 65 -1.44 5.51 15.56
CA LEU A 65 -0.37 5.15 14.63
C LEU A 65 -0.86 5.17 13.18
N ALA A 66 -2.06 4.62 12.91
CA ALA A 66 -2.67 4.66 11.57
C ALA A 66 -2.97 6.10 11.11
N CYS A 67 -3.50 6.95 12.00
CA CYS A 67 -3.75 8.36 11.73
C CYS A 67 -2.45 9.10 11.38
N GLY A 68 -1.40 8.92 12.17
CA GLY A 68 -0.10 9.53 11.93
C GLY A 68 0.53 9.07 10.60
N ALA A 69 0.50 7.76 10.34
CA ALA A 69 0.99 7.19 9.09
C ALA A 69 0.19 7.72 7.88
N PHE A 70 -1.15 7.81 7.99
CA PHE A 70 -2.00 8.34 6.94
C PHE A 70 -1.67 9.81 6.63
N ALA A 71 -1.53 10.64 7.67
CA ALA A 71 -1.16 12.06 7.51
C ALA A 71 0.20 12.23 6.83
N VAL A 72 1.21 11.47 7.25
CA VAL A 72 2.54 11.50 6.63
C VAL A 72 2.48 11.08 5.16
N LEU A 73 1.80 9.97 4.86
CA LEU A 73 1.66 9.48 3.48
C LEU A 73 0.88 10.44 2.60
N LEU A 74 -0.14 11.13 3.14
CA LEU A 74 -0.86 12.19 2.42
C LEU A 74 0.08 13.33 2.03
N ILE A 75 0.88 13.83 2.97
CA ILE A 75 1.84 14.92 2.72
C ILE A 75 2.85 14.49 1.65
N VAL A 76 3.44 13.30 1.80
CA VAL A 76 4.44 12.78 0.85
C VAL A 76 3.82 12.59 -0.54
N THR A 77 2.59 12.08 -0.61
CA THR A 77 1.86 11.91 -1.88
C THR A 77 1.53 13.27 -2.51
N ALA A 78 1.10 14.26 -1.73
CA ALA A 78 0.86 15.62 -2.23
C ALA A 78 2.15 16.25 -2.80
N VAL A 79 3.27 16.11 -2.10
CA VAL A 79 4.57 16.56 -2.61
C VAL A 79 4.92 15.83 -3.91
N ARG A 80 4.66 14.53 -4.00
CA ARG A 80 4.91 13.73 -5.21
C ARG A 80 4.03 14.18 -6.38
N ILE A 81 2.77 14.48 -6.16
CA ILE A 81 1.85 15.00 -7.19
C ILE A 81 2.35 16.33 -7.75
N ILE A 82 2.88 17.22 -6.88
CA ILE A 82 3.34 18.55 -7.28
C ILE A 82 4.72 18.49 -7.95
N ALA A 83 5.68 17.82 -7.31
CA ALA A 83 7.09 17.86 -7.70
C ALA A 83 7.51 16.75 -8.68
N PHE A 84 6.81 15.58 -8.70
CA PHE A 84 7.23 14.38 -9.44
C PHE A 84 6.07 13.79 -10.28
N ARG A 85 5.33 14.65 -10.98
CA ARG A 85 4.16 14.25 -11.79
C ARG A 85 4.49 13.19 -12.85
N ALA A 86 5.67 13.29 -13.48
CA ALA A 86 6.08 12.34 -14.51
C ALA A 86 6.25 10.92 -13.94
N ASP A 87 6.89 10.80 -12.76
CA ASP A 87 7.06 9.50 -12.09
C ASP A 87 5.71 8.93 -11.61
N LEU A 88 4.79 9.77 -11.14
CA LEU A 88 3.44 9.36 -10.78
C LEU A 88 2.66 8.82 -12.00
N ILE A 89 2.72 9.52 -13.13
CA ILE A 89 2.07 9.09 -14.37
C ILE A 89 2.68 7.78 -14.86
N ALA A 90 4.01 7.62 -14.78
CA ALA A 90 4.69 6.38 -15.12
C ALA A 90 4.20 5.20 -14.26
N ASP A 91 4.01 5.40 -12.95
CA ASP A 91 3.44 4.38 -12.06
C ASP A 91 2.00 4.00 -12.45
N LEU A 92 1.17 4.98 -12.82
CA LEU A 92 -0.21 4.73 -13.26
C LEU A 92 -0.30 4.05 -14.64
N GLN A 93 0.79 4.03 -15.41
CA GLN A 93 0.87 3.35 -16.71
C GLN A 93 1.51 1.95 -16.61
N ASP A 94 2.12 1.62 -15.48
CA ASP A 94 2.72 0.30 -15.25
C ASP A 94 1.67 -0.65 -14.64
N PRO A 95 1.26 -1.72 -15.37
CA PRO A 95 0.28 -2.70 -14.86
C PRO A 95 0.68 -3.40 -13.56
N ARG A 96 1.97 -3.39 -13.20
CA ARG A 96 2.49 -3.99 -11.97
C ARG A 96 2.29 -3.10 -10.75
N ARG A 97 2.21 -1.78 -10.94
CA ARG A 97 2.24 -0.77 -9.87
C ARG A 97 0.95 0.01 -9.73
N ALA A 98 0.26 0.25 -10.85
CA ALA A 98 -0.90 1.15 -10.94
C ALA A 98 -2.01 0.80 -9.95
N PHE A 99 -2.33 -0.50 -9.84
CA PHE A 99 -3.37 -0.97 -8.92
C PHE A 99 -3.02 -0.77 -7.43
N GLY A 100 -1.73 -0.58 -7.10
CA GLY A 100 -1.31 -0.16 -5.77
C GLY A 100 -1.90 1.19 -5.33
N SER A 101 -2.29 2.05 -6.26
CA SER A 101 -2.91 3.35 -5.95
C SER A 101 -4.24 3.22 -5.22
N PHE A 102 -4.95 2.11 -5.39
CA PHE A 102 -6.21 1.83 -4.69
C PHE A 102 -6.03 1.60 -3.19
N THR A 103 -4.79 1.36 -2.71
CA THR A 103 -4.54 1.30 -1.27
C THR A 103 -4.87 2.61 -0.55
N PHE A 104 -4.81 3.75 -1.25
CA PHE A 104 -5.24 5.04 -0.70
C PHE A 104 -6.73 5.04 -0.34
N VAL A 105 -7.58 4.54 -1.25
CA VAL A 105 -9.04 4.43 -1.03
C VAL A 105 -9.30 3.55 0.19
N ALA A 106 -8.76 2.34 0.17
CA ALA A 106 -8.96 1.39 1.26
C ALA A 106 -8.40 1.89 2.60
N ALA A 107 -7.28 2.63 2.61
CA ALA A 107 -6.73 3.24 3.81
C ALA A 107 -7.65 4.31 4.40
N ALA A 108 -8.21 5.18 3.55
CA ALA A 108 -9.16 6.21 3.99
C ALA A 108 -10.42 5.56 4.59
N ASP A 109 -10.98 4.55 3.91
CA ASP A 109 -12.23 3.91 4.34
C ASP A 109 -12.05 3.03 5.58
N VAL A 110 -10.95 2.27 5.69
CA VAL A 110 -10.64 1.48 6.89
C VAL A 110 -10.40 2.38 8.10
N LEU A 111 -9.67 3.49 7.91
CA LEU A 111 -9.49 4.48 8.97
C LEU A 111 -10.81 5.14 9.35
N GLY A 112 -11.65 5.48 8.36
CA GLY A 112 -13.00 5.99 8.58
C GLY A 112 -13.88 5.03 9.35
N THR A 113 -13.85 3.74 8.99
CA THR A 113 -14.57 2.68 9.69
C THR A 113 -14.13 2.57 11.16
N ARG A 114 -12.82 2.62 11.43
CA ARG A 114 -12.31 2.58 12.81
C ARG A 114 -12.70 3.83 13.61
N LEU A 115 -12.72 4.99 12.98
CA LEU A 115 -13.16 6.25 13.61
C LEU A 115 -14.68 6.25 13.88
N ALA A 116 -15.48 5.63 13.00
CA ALA A 116 -16.91 5.46 13.21
C ALA A 116 -17.22 4.60 14.46
N VAL A 117 -16.40 3.59 14.74
CA VAL A 117 -16.50 2.79 15.98
C VAL A 117 -16.37 3.67 17.24
N ASP A 118 -15.55 4.71 17.20
CA ASP A 118 -15.39 5.69 18.30
C ASP A 118 -16.33 6.90 18.15
N SER A 119 -17.41 6.78 17.37
CA SER A 119 -18.45 7.80 17.15
C SER A 119 -17.94 9.10 16.49
N HIS A 120 -16.82 9.07 15.79
CA HIS A 120 -16.29 10.22 15.05
C HIS A 120 -16.90 10.32 13.65
N TYR A 121 -18.23 10.29 13.56
CA TYR A 121 -19.00 10.17 12.31
C TYR A 121 -18.70 11.26 11.27
N ARG A 122 -18.44 12.50 11.70
CA ARG A 122 -18.11 13.61 10.76
C ARG A 122 -16.81 13.36 10.02
N ILE A 123 -15.78 12.88 10.73
CA ILE A 123 -14.47 12.57 10.11
C ILE A 123 -14.61 11.32 9.25
N ALA A 124 -15.32 10.31 9.72
CA ALA A 124 -15.59 9.09 8.97
C ALA A 124 -16.35 9.38 7.66
N SER A 125 -17.38 10.25 7.70
CA SER A 125 -18.11 10.68 6.50
C SER A 125 -17.24 11.47 5.51
N ALA A 126 -16.33 12.31 6.01
CA ALA A 126 -15.37 13.02 5.17
C ALA A 126 -14.38 12.05 4.49
N LEU A 127 -13.91 11.04 5.22
CA LEU A 127 -13.05 9.99 4.68
C LEU A 127 -13.79 9.13 3.64
N LEU A 128 -15.07 8.79 3.89
CA LEU A 128 -15.92 8.11 2.90
C LEU A 128 -16.03 8.93 1.61
N LEU A 129 -16.29 10.23 1.71
CA LEU A 129 -16.40 11.09 0.53
C LEU A 129 -15.10 11.11 -0.27
N VAL A 130 -13.96 11.26 0.42
CA VAL A 130 -12.62 11.26 -0.22
C VAL A 130 -12.32 9.90 -0.84
N GLY A 131 -12.56 8.80 -0.11
CA GLY A 131 -12.38 7.43 -0.58
C GLY A 131 -13.25 7.12 -1.78
N TRP A 132 -14.54 7.44 -1.71
CA TRP A 132 -15.49 7.25 -2.82
C TRP A 132 -15.13 8.02 -4.08
N LEU A 133 -14.78 9.31 -3.96
CA LEU A 133 -14.36 10.12 -5.11
C LEU A 133 -13.06 9.58 -5.72
N ALA A 134 -12.09 9.19 -4.86
CA ALA A 134 -10.84 8.59 -5.33
C ALA A 134 -11.10 7.22 -5.99
N TRP A 135 -12.00 6.41 -5.44
CA TRP A 135 -12.42 5.13 -6.05
C TRP A 135 -13.02 5.32 -7.43
N LEU A 136 -13.93 6.31 -7.60
CA LEU A 136 -14.51 6.62 -8.91
C LEU A 136 -13.43 7.05 -9.92
N VAL A 137 -12.55 7.97 -9.53
CA VAL A 137 -11.49 8.46 -10.42
C VAL A 137 -10.51 7.35 -10.78
N LEU A 138 -9.95 6.68 -9.78
CA LEU A 138 -8.97 5.61 -10.00
C LEU A 138 -9.59 4.39 -10.69
N GLY A 139 -10.86 4.09 -10.41
CA GLY A 139 -11.60 2.98 -11.01
C GLY A 139 -11.69 3.05 -12.53
N TYR A 140 -11.64 4.25 -13.11
CA TYR A 140 -11.59 4.45 -14.55
C TYR A 140 -10.17 4.77 -15.06
N VAL A 141 -9.43 5.61 -14.34
CA VAL A 141 -8.08 6.03 -14.79
C VAL A 141 -7.11 4.86 -14.81
N VAL A 142 -7.06 4.03 -13.76
CA VAL A 142 -6.09 2.93 -13.66
C VAL A 142 -6.30 1.88 -14.75
N PRO A 143 -7.49 1.30 -14.98
CA PRO A 143 -7.70 0.36 -16.08
C PRO A 143 -7.41 0.99 -17.44
N TRP A 144 -7.78 2.26 -17.64
CA TRP A 144 -7.53 2.96 -18.89
C TRP A 144 -6.04 3.12 -19.18
N THR A 145 -5.26 3.58 -18.20
CA THR A 145 -3.83 3.85 -18.37
C THR A 145 -2.99 2.58 -18.34
N ALA A 146 -3.18 1.71 -17.33
CA ALA A 146 -2.37 0.53 -17.12
C ALA A 146 -2.72 -0.65 -18.02
N CYS A 147 -3.99 -0.75 -18.48
CA CYS A 147 -4.42 -1.90 -19.28
C CYS A 147 -4.67 -1.54 -20.75
N LEU A 148 -5.33 -0.42 -21.04
CA LEU A 148 -5.73 -0.08 -22.41
C LEU A 148 -4.67 0.73 -23.15
N ARG A 149 -4.07 1.75 -22.54
CA ARG A 149 -3.06 2.63 -23.16
C ARG A 149 -1.60 2.20 -22.98
N THR A 150 -1.34 1.23 -22.14
CA THR A 150 0.04 0.80 -21.86
C THR A 150 0.75 0.24 -23.10
N THR A 151 2.04 0.49 -23.20
CA THR A 151 2.95 -0.13 -24.18
C THR A 151 3.43 -1.52 -23.71
N HIS A 152 3.23 -1.86 -22.46
CA HIS A 152 3.57 -3.17 -21.89
C HIS A 152 2.60 -4.24 -22.38
N ARG A 153 2.94 -4.94 -23.47
CA ARG A 153 2.10 -6.00 -24.07
C ARG A 153 2.84 -7.34 -24.04
N PRO A 154 2.12 -8.46 -23.84
CA PRO A 154 0.71 -8.57 -23.44
C PRO A 154 0.52 -8.18 -21.97
N VAL A 155 -0.54 -7.38 -21.69
CA VAL A 155 -0.83 -6.86 -20.34
C VAL A 155 -0.97 -7.96 -19.31
N LEU A 156 -1.59 -9.07 -19.69
CA LEU A 156 -1.83 -10.24 -18.84
C LEU A 156 -0.53 -10.79 -18.19
N LYS A 157 0.61 -10.69 -18.89
CA LYS A 157 1.92 -11.10 -18.34
C LYS A 157 2.32 -10.36 -17.07
N TYR A 158 1.79 -9.16 -16.88
CA TYR A 158 2.10 -8.27 -15.75
C TYR A 158 1.04 -8.28 -14.65
N ALA A 159 -0.08 -9.00 -14.85
CA ALA A 159 -1.10 -9.18 -13.81
C ALA A 159 -0.48 -9.86 -12.57
N ASN A 160 -0.79 -9.34 -11.38
CA ASN A 160 -0.27 -9.84 -10.12
C ASN A 160 -1.27 -9.59 -8.99
N GLY A 161 -0.92 -9.94 -7.76
CA GLY A 161 -1.80 -9.79 -6.60
C GLY A 161 -2.30 -8.37 -6.31
N THR A 162 -1.64 -7.32 -6.84
CA THR A 162 -2.10 -5.94 -6.65
C THR A 162 -3.42 -5.65 -7.36
N TRP A 163 -3.80 -6.43 -8.38
CA TRP A 163 -5.07 -6.27 -9.09
C TRP A 163 -6.28 -6.50 -8.17
N PHE A 164 -6.12 -7.32 -7.13
CA PHE A 164 -7.16 -7.50 -6.11
C PHE A 164 -7.34 -6.27 -5.21
N ILE A 165 -6.39 -5.31 -5.20
CA ILE A 165 -6.54 -4.08 -4.42
C ILE A 165 -7.68 -3.20 -4.98
N TRP A 166 -7.98 -3.31 -6.27
CA TRP A 166 -9.15 -2.65 -6.85
C TRP A 166 -10.47 -3.17 -6.24
N VAL A 167 -10.56 -4.48 -6.02
CA VAL A 167 -11.68 -5.10 -5.30
C VAL A 167 -11.74 -4.56 -3.88
N VAL A 168 -10.60 -4.59 -3.16
CA VAL A 168 -10.50 -4.10 -1.79
C VAL A 168 -10.97 -2.65 -1.67
N ALA A 169 -10.61 -1.79 -2.63
CA ALA A 169 -11.07 -0.40 -2.65
C ALA A 169 -12.60 -0.29 -2.82
N SER A 170 -13.19 -1.11 -3.71
CA SER A 170 -14.64 -1.13 -3.90
C SER A 170 -15.36 -1.57 -2.63
N GLU A 171 -14.88 -2.64 -2.02
CA GLU A 171 -15.47 -3.20 -0.81
C GLU A 171 -15.24 -2.31 0.42
N SER A 172 -14.13 -1.56 0.50
CA SER A 172 -13.90 -0.63 1.62
C SER A 172 -14.90 0.52 1.64
N VAL A 173 -15.26 1.04 0.47
CA VAL A 173 -16.36 2.02 0.33
C VAL A 173 -17.68 1.41 0.84
N ALA A 174 -17.96 0.15 0.48
CA ALA A 174 -19.17 -0.54 0.96
C ALA A 174 -19.17 -0.72 2.49
N VAL A 175 -18.02 -1.14 3.07
CA VAL A 175 -17.89 -1.32 4.54
C VAL A 175 -18.13 -0.01 5.27
N LEU A 176 -17.51 1.09 4.85
CA LEU A 176 -17.64 2.37 5.54
C LEU A 176 -19.03 2.97 5.35
N ALA A 177 -19.63 2.86 4.14
CA ALA A 177 -20.99 3.31 3.90
C ALA A 177 -22.00 2.53 4.77
N ALA A 178 -21.81 1.21 4.89
CA ALA A 178 -22.63 0.35 5.73
C ALA A 178 -22.44 0.64 7.24
N ALA A 179 -21.22 0.98 7.66
CA ALA A 179 -20.93 1.35 9.05
C ALA A 179 -21.54 2.69 9.44
N LEU A 180 -21.69 3.64 8.50
CA LEU A 180 -22.26 4.97 8.75
C LEU A 180 -23.79 5.00 8.61
N GLU A 181 -24.38 4.06 7.89
CA GLU A 181 -25.82 4.04 7.62
C GLU A 181 -26.69 4.11 8.90
N PRO A 182 -26.45 3.29 9.94
CA PRO A 182 -27.27 3.33 11.14
C PRO A 182 -27.05 4.57 12.00
N GLU A 183 -25.91 5.26 11.84
CA GLU A 183 -25.41 6.32 12.71
C GLU A 183 -25.82 7.73 12.26
N LEU A 184 -26.27 7.87 11.01
CA LEU A 184 -26.63 9.17 10.43
C LEU A 184 -28.17 9.28 10.32
N GLU A 185 -28.71 10.41 10.76
CA GLU A 185 -30.15 10.70 10.65
C GLU A 185 -30.59 10.97 9.20
N THR A 186 -29.69 11.53 8.40
CA THR A 186 -29.94 11.90 7.01
C THR A 186 -29.00 11.17 6.07
N GLY A 187 -29.46 10.84 4.85
CA GLY A 187 -28.62 10.17 3.85
C GLY A 187 -28.53 8.65 4.02
N ARG A 188 -29.34 8.03 4.87
CA ARG A 188 -29.31 6.58 5.12
C ARG A 188 -29.59 5.76 3.86
N ARG A 189 -30.55 6.20 3.03
CA ARG A 189 -30.90 5.50 1.79
C ARG A 189 -29.77 5.58 0.75
N GLU A 190 -29.13 6.73 0.67
CA GLU A 190 -27.99 6.97 -0.22
C GLU A 190 -26.78 6.13 0.21
N LEU A 191 -26.52 6.04 1.53
CA LEU A 191 -25.48 5.18 2.08
C LEU A 191 -25.77 3.69 1.84
N ALA A 192 -27.00 3.25 2.04
CA ALA A 192 -27.44 1.89 1.75
C ALA A 192 -27.29 1.56 0.25
N LEU A 193 -27.68 2.50 -0.64
CA LEU A 193 -27.47 2.36 -2.07
C LEU A 193 -26.00 2.26 -2.42
N LEU A 194 -25.15 3.15 -1.86
CA LEU A 194 -23.71 3.18 -2.08
C LEU A 194 -23.07 1.86 -1.60
N ALA A 195 -23.45 1.36 -0.44
CA ALA A 195 -22.91 0.12 0.11
C ALA A 195 -23.21 -1.07 -0.79
N VAL A 196 -24.47 -1.28 -1.16
CA VAL A 196 -24.86 -2.40 -2.04
C VAL A 196 -24.27 -2.26 -3.43
N PHE A 197 -24.21 -1.04 -3.99
CA PHE A 197 -23.63 -0.78 -5.30
C PHE A 197 -22.13 -1.10 -5.31
N SER A 198 -21.36 -0.56 -4.35
CA SER A 198 -19.91 -0.77 -4.27
C SER A 198 -19.57 -2.24 -4.01
N TRP A 199 -20.32 -2.91 -3.12
CA TRP A 199 -20.20 -4.35 -2.87
C TRP A 199 -20.44 -5.16 -4.15
N SER A 200 -21.50 -4.88 -4.89
CA SER A 200 -21.82 -5.59 -6.13
C SER A 200 -20.71 -5.40 -7.17
N VAL A 201 -20.19 -4.18 -7.32
CA VAL A 201 -19.06 -3.90 -8.22
C VAL A 201 -17.81 -4.69 -7.75
N GLY A 202 -17.53 -4.72 -6.44
CA GLY A 202 -16.41 -5.46 -5.87
C GLY A 202 -16.46 -6.95 -6.16
N VAL A 203 -17.63 -7.58 -6.02
CA VAL A 203 -17.85 -9.01 -6.36
C VAL A 203 -17.52 -9.29 -7.84
N PHE A 204 -17.99 -8.47 -8.76
CA PHE A 204 -17.66 -8.63 -10.18
C PHE A 204 -16.18 -8.38 -10.48
N LEU A 205 -15.58 -7.39 -9.84
CA LEU A 205 -14.14 -7.11 -9.97
C LEU A 205 -13.30 -8.26 -9.42
N TYR A 206 -13.76 -8.92 -8.34
CA TYR A 206 -13.07 -10.10 -7.80
C TYR A 206 -13.01 -11.23 -8.83
N ALA A 207 -14.14 -11.55 -9.46
CA ALA A 207 -14.18 -12.55 -10.51
C ALA A 207 -13.23 -12.19 -11.67
N ALA A 208 -13.25 -10.95 -12.12
CA ALA A 208 -12.38 -10.47 -13.19
C ALA A 208 -10.89 -10.55 -12.80
N ALA A 209 -10.51 -10.03 -11.63
CA ALA A 209 -9.13 -10.08 -11.14
C ALA A 209 -8.66 -11.53 -10.96
N GLY A 210 -9.50 -12.40 -10.40
CA GLY A 210 -9.23 -13.82 -10.23
C GLY A 210 -8.95 -14.53 -11.55
N ILE A 211 -9.76 -14.27 -12.59
CA ILE A 211 -9.55 -14.81 -13.93
C ILE A 211 -8.24 -14.32 -14.52
N PHE A 212 -7.95 -13.03 -14.47
CA PHE A 212 -6.73 -12.47 -15.06
C PHE A 212 -5.46 -12.93 -14.33
N VAL A 213 -5.45 -12.90 -13.01
CA VAL A 213 -4.30 -13.35 -12.22
C VAL A 213 -4.12 -14.86 -12.34
N GLY A 214 -5.20 -15.65 -12.33
CA GLY A 214 -5.16 -17.09 -12.58
C GLY A 214 -4.66 -17.41 -13.98
N ALA A 215 -5.16 -16.76 -15.02
CA ALA A 215 -4.70 -16.92 -16.39
C ALA A 215 -3.22 -16.56 -16.55
N ARG A 216 -2.74 -15.52 -15.86
CA ARG A 216 -1.32 -15.18 -15.84
C ARG A 216 -0.49 -16.34 -15.28
N MET A 217 -0.94 -16.96 -14.20
CA MET A 217 -0.22 -18.08 -13.58
C MET A 217 -0.23 -19.35 -14.46
N LEU A 218 -1.30 -19.56 -15.22
CA LEU A 218 -1.44 -20.73 -16.11
C LEU A 218 -0.72 -20.56 -17.44
N LEU A 219 -0.71 -19.35 -18.02
CA LEU A 219 -0.22 -19.09 -19.37
C LEU A 219 1.25 -18.64 -19.40
N TYR A 220 1.77 -18.11 -18.29
CA TYR A 220 3.14 -17.61 -18.22
C TYR A 220 3.88 -18.31 -17.08
N GLY A 221 5.12 -18.73 -17.35
CA GLY A 221 5.97 -19.37 -16.34
C GLY A 221 6.06 -18.53 -15.06
N LEU A 222 5.82 -19.18 -13.92
CA LEU A 222 5.88 -18.57 -12.60
C LEU A 222 7.27 -18.82 -11.98
N LYS A 223 7.97 -17.74 -11.66
CA LYS A 223 9.23 -17.81 -10.92
C LYS A 223 8.97 -17.52 -9.44
N PRO A 224 9.83 -18.00 -8.53
CA PRO A 224 9.67 -17.73 -7.09
C PRO A 224 9.65 -16.23 -6.76
N GLU A 225 10.40 -15.40 -7.52
CA GLU A 225 10.45 -13.95 -7.37
C GLU A 225 9.13 -13.27 -7.74
N ASP A 226 8.35 -13.88 -8.65
CA ASP A 226 7.05 -13.36 -9.09
C ASP A 226 5.99 -13.45 -7.97
N LEU A 227 6.17 -14.36 -6.99
CA LEU A 227 5.29 -14.51 -5.85
C LEU A 227 5.58 -13.41 -4.81
N THR A 228 5.05 -12.24 -5.07
CA THR A 228 5.18 -11.07 -4.20
C THR A 228 4.10 -11.07 -3.09
N PRO A 229 4.34 -10.40 -1.96
CA PRO A 229 3.37 -10.33 -0.85
C PRO A 229 1.94 -9.93 -1.25
N PRO A 230 1.69 -9.05 -2.24
CA PRO A 230 0.34 -8.71 -2.68
C PRO A 230 -0.54 -9.87 -3.17
N TYR A 231 0.01 -11.07 -3.46
CA TYR A 231 -0.84 -12.24 -3.74
C TYR A 231 -1.76 -12.61 -2.56
N TRP A 232 -1.37 -12.27 -1.32
CA TRP A 232 -2.22 -12.43 -0.14
C TRP A 232 -3.50 -11.58 -0.21
N VAL A 233 -3.48 -10.49 -0.99
CA VAL A 233 -4.67 -9.66 -1.19
C VAL A 233 -5.80 -10.41 -1.88
N SER A 234 -5.52 -11.52 -2.60
CA SER A 234 -6.59 -12.37 -3.15
C SER A 234 -7.50 -12.91 -2.04
N MET A 235 -6.93 -13.34 -0.91
CA MET A 235 -7.69 -13.74 0.27
C MET A 235 -8.26 -12.51 1.02
N GLY A 236 -7.49 -11.43 1.11
CA GLY A 236 -7.96 -10.18 1.74
C GLY A 236 -9.17 -9.56 1.04
N ALA A 237 -9.23 -9.67 -0.29
CA ALA A 237 -10.36 -9.20 -1.08
C ALA A 237 -11.63 -10.04 -0.82
N THR A 238 -11.51 -11.36 -0.65
CA THR A 238 -12.65 -12.18 -0.20
C THR A 238 -13.11 -11.78 1.20
N ALA A 239 -12.15 -11.59 2.11
CA ALA A 239 -12.44 -11.26 3.50
C ALA A 239 -13.15 -9.90 3.65
N ILE A 240 -12.73 -8.86 2.91
CA ILE A 240 -13.42 -7.57 2.97
C ILE A 240 -14.81 -7.62 2.32
N THR A 241 -15.01 -8.44 1.28
CA THR A 241 -16.34 -8.70 0.71
C THR A 241 -17.27 -9.33 1.75
N VAL A 242 -16.75 -10.22 2.59
CA VAL A 242 -17.48 -10.80 3.73
C VAL A 242 -17.84 -9.73 4.77
N VAL A 243 -16.88 -8.88 5.17
CA VAL A 243 -17.14 -7.78 6.13
C VAL A 243 -18.21 -6.83 5.60
N ALA A 244 -18.10 -6.42 4.34
CA ALA A 244 -19.10 -5.54 3.73
C ALA A 244 -20.48 -6.21 3.65
N GLY A 245 -20.53 -7.48 3.26
CA GLY A 245 -21.77 -8.24 3.18
C GLY A 245 -22.43 -8.41 4.53
N ALA A 246 -21.70 -8.78 5.58
CA ALA A 246 -22.24 -8.90 6.93
C ALA A 246 -22.83 -7.57 7.42
N ARG A 247 -22.13 -6.45 7.18
CA ARG A 247 -22.64 -5.11 7.52
C ARG A 247 -23.89 -4.72 6.73
N ILE A 248 -23.95 -5.05 5.43
CA ILE A 248 -25.13 -4.77 4.58
C ILE A 248 -26.33 -5.58 5.05
N VAL A 249 -26.14 -6.83 5.44
CA VAL A 249 -27.23 -7.69 5.95
C VAL A 249 -27.85 -7.12 7.23
N GLU A 250 -27.07 -6.47 8.08
CA GLU A 250 -27.52 -5.84 9.33
C GLU A 250 -28.17 -4.46 9.15
N MET A 251 -28.09 -3.85 7.96
CA MET A 251 -28.69 -2.54 7.69
C MET A 251 -30.21 -2.53 7.87
N ALA A 252 -30.75 -1.36 8.16
CA ALA A 252 -32.19 -1.12 8.21
C ALA A 252 -32.87 -1.45 6.86
N HIS A 253 -34.19 -1.59 6.91
CA HIS A 253 -34.99 -1.83 5.71
C HIS A 253 -34.87 -0.68 4.71
N ALA A 254 -34.35 -1.00 3.53
CA ALA A 254 -34.27 -0.13 2.36
C ALA A 254 -34.53 -0.99 1.10
N PRO A 255 -35.21 -0.47 0.06
CA PRO A 255 -35.63 -1.29 -1.08
C PRO A 255 -34.52 -2.11 -1.72
N MET A 256 -33.31 -1.52 -1.88
CA MET A 256 -32.18 -2.21 -2.49
C MET A 256 -31.59 -3.26 -1.54
N VAL A 257 -31.46 -2.95 -0.26
CA VAL A 257 -30.99 -3.90 0.77
C VAL A 257 -31.93 -5.09 0.87
N ASP A 258 -33.24 -4.83 0.95
CA ASP A 258 -34.25 -5.89 1.08
C ASP A 258 -34.28 -6.81 -0.13
N ALA A 259 -34.13 -6.24 -1.36
CA ALA A 259 -34.08 -7.00 -2.60
C ALA A 259 -32.83 -7.89 -2.71
N THR A 260 -31.72 -7.54 -2.07
CA THR A 260 -30.44 -8.22 -2.20
C THR A 260 -29.96 -8.94 -0.94
N ARG A 261 -30.61 -8.75 0.21
CA ARG A 261 -30.17 -9.25 1.53
C ARG A 261 -29.80 -10.74 1.53
N GLY A 262 -30.68 -11.60 0.99
CA GLY A 262 -30.42 -13.04 0.92
C GLY A 262 -29.26 -13.40 -0.02
N LEU A 263 -29.11 -12.68 -1.12
CA LEU A 263 -28.00 -12.85 -2.05
C LEU A 263 -26.68 -12.44 -1.37
N VAL A 264 -26.66 -11.30 -0.68
CA VAL A 264 -25.48 -10.77 0.03
C VAL A 264 -25.06 -11.74 1.13
N ALA A 265 -25.98 -12.22 1.96
CA ALA A 265 -25.69 -13.20 3.01
C ALA A 265 -25.10 -14.48 2.44
N GLY A 266 -25.75 -15.10 1.45
CA GLY A 266 -25.25 -16.33 0.82
C GLY A 266 -23.91 -16.16 0.14
N THR A 267 -23.71 -15.04 -0.57
CA THR A 267 -22.44 -14.74 -1.24
C THR A 267 -21.33 -14.53 -0.21
N SER A 268 -21.58 -13.90 0.94
CA SER A 268 -20.60 -13.71 2.01
C SER A 268 -20.09 -15.05 2.55
N VAL A 269 -20.96 -16.02 2.75
CA VAL A 269 -20.57 -17.38 3.17
C VAL A 269 -19.68 -18.05 2.10
N VAL A 270 -20.03 -17.93 0.81
CA VAL A 270 -19.24 -18.48 -0.31
C VAL A 270 -17.86 -17.82 -0.35
N PHE A 271 -17.77 -16.50 -0.20
CA PHE A 271 -16.51 -15.77 -0.20
C PHE A 271 -15.65 -16.11 1.04
N TRP A 272 -16.25 -16.30 2.21
CA TRP A 272 -15.53 -16.76 3.39
C TRP A 272 -14.93 -18.16 3.17
N ALA A 273 -15.71 -19.10 2.66
CA ALA A 273 -15.25 -20.46 2.37
C ALA A 273 -14.12 -20.46 1.34
N PHE A 274 -14.26 -19.68 0.27
CA PHE A 274 -13.21 -19.56 -0.76
C PHE A 274 -11.95 -18.86 -0.21
N GLY A 275 -12.09 -17.81 0.59
CA GLY A 275 -10.98 -17.15 1.27
C GLY A 275 -10.20 -18.10 2.17
N THR A 276 -10.92 -18.94 2.94
CA THR A 276 -10.34 -20.00 3.77
C THR A 276 -9.56 -21.00 2.91
N TRP A 277 -10.12 -21.41 1.77
CA TRP A 277 -9.46 -22.33 0.84
C TRP A 277 -8.19 -21.73 0.22
N LEU A 278 -8.06 -20.42 0.09
CA LEU A 278 -6.86 -19.74 -0.43
C LEU A 278 -5.69 -19.71 0.56
N ILE A 279 -5.91 -19.86 1.85
CA ILE A 279 -4.84 -19.79 2.87
C ILE A 279 -3.76 -20.87 2.67
N PRO A 280 -4.08 -22.18 2.54
CA PRO A 280 -3.07 -23.20 2.32
C PRO A 280 -2.18 -22.98 1.08
N PRO A 281 -2.71 -22.68 -0.12
CA PRO A 281 -1.86 -22.38 -1.28
C PRO A 281 -1.00 -21.13 -1.12
N LEU A 282 -1.47 -20.08 -0.42
CA LEU A 282 -0.66 -18.91 -0.13
C LEU A 282 0.51 -19.21 0.81
N ILE A 283 0.27 -20.02 1.85
CA ILE A 283 1.32 -20.51 2.75
C ILE A 283 2.32 -21.40 1.96
N ALA A 284 1.82 -22.32 1.14
CA ALA A 284 2.66 -23.18 0.32
C ALA A 284 3.55 -22.37 -0.65
N ALA A 285 3.00 -21.30 -1.26
CA ALA A 285 3.76 -20.39 -2.10
C ALA A 285 4.87 -19.67 -1.31
N GLY A 286 4.60 -19.23 -0.07
CA GLY A 286 5.59 -18.67 0.84
C GLY A 286 6.71 -19.64 1.19
N ILE A 287 6.35 -20.89 1.54
CA ILE A 287 7.32 -21.97 1.82
C ILE A 287 8.15 -22.26 0.57
N TRP A 288 7.53 -22.39 -0.59
CA TRP A 288 8.23 -22.63 -1.85
C TRP A 288 9.25 -21.52 -2.15
N LYS A 289 8.89 -20.26 -1.98
CA LYS A 289 9.76 -19.10 -2.21
C LYS A 289 10.92 -19.03 -1.19
N HIS A 290 10.59 -19.07 0.10
CA HIS A 290 11.56 -18.70 1.15
C HIS A 290 12.32 -19.91 1.71
N VAL A 291 11.72 -21.11 1.75
CA VAL A 291 12.36 -22.31 2.29
C VAL A 291 13.00 -23.12 1.16
N VAL A 292 12.25 -23.45 0.09
CA VAL A 292 12.76 -24.29 -1.02
C VAL A 292 13.79 -23.52 -1.86
N HIS A 293 13.44 -22.30 -2.31
CA HIS A 293 14.33 -21.49 -3.16
C HIS A 293 15.23 -20.55 -2.35
N ARG A 294 15.12 -20.53 -0.99
CA ARG A 294 15.98 -19.79 -0.07
C ARG A 294 16.08 -18.29 -0.39
N ILE A 295 15.03 -17.71 -0.98
CA ILE A 295 14.97 -16.26 -1.20
C ILE A 295 14.84 -15.59 0.17
N PRO A 296 15.76 -14.70 0.55
CA PRO A 296 15.74 -14.10 1.88
C PRO A 296 14.49 -13.24 2.09
N LEU A 297 13.84 -13.42 3.24
CA LEU A 297 12.76 -12.56 3.67
C LEU A 297 13.39 -11.25 4.17
N ARG A 298 13.19 -10.17 3.42
CA ARG A 298 13.61 -8.82 3.78
C ARG A 298 12.39 -7.94 3.93
N TYR A 299 12.50 -6.91 4.77
CA TYR A 299 11.43 -5.93 4.84
C TYR A 299 11.28 -5.20 3.51
N GLU A 300 10.07 -5.22 3.00
CA GLU A 300 9.61 -4.48 1.84
C GLU A 300 8.21 -3.93 2.16
N ALA A 301 7.89 -2.72 1.67
CA ALA A 301 6.56 -2.13 1.89
C ALA A 301 5.37 -3.04 1.52
N PRO A 302 5.45 -3.86 0.46
CA PRO A 302 4.40 -4.82 0.12
C PRO A 302 4.09 -5.87 1.21
N LEU A 303 4.94 -6.09 2.23
CA LEU A 303 4.64 -7.01 3.34
C LEU A 303 3.36 -6.62 4.10
N TRP A 304 3.00 -5.35 4.14
CA TRP A 304 1.73 -4.89 4.70
C TRP A 304 0.51 -5.49 3.98
N SER A 305 0.69 -5.94 2.73
CA SER A 305 -0.32 -6.68 1.96
C SER A 305 -0.51 -8.13 2.44
N VAL A 306 0.26 -8.62 3.39
CA VAL A 306 0.02 -9.88 4.12
C VAL A 306 -0.77 -9.60 5.40
N VAL A 307 -0.38 -8.57 6.13
CA VAL A 307 -1.01 -8.21 7.43
C VAL A 307 -2.47 -7.80 7.26
N PHE A 308 -2.77 -6.96 6.25
CA PHE A 308 -4.14 -6.52 6.00
C PHE A 308 -5.11 -7.69 5.73
N PRO A 309 -4.82 -8.65 4.84
CA PRO A 309 -5.65 -9.83 4.63
C PRO A 309 -5.92 -10.64 5.89
N LEU A 310 -4.90 -10.91 6.70
CA LEU A 310 -5.04 -11.65 7.95
C LEU A 310 -5.99 -10.94 8.92
N GLY A 311 -5.79 -9.63 9.11
CA GLY A 311 -6.67 -8.82 9.96
C GLY A 311 -8.10 -8.75 9.43
N MET A 312 -8.26 -8.62 8.11
CA MET A 312 -9.57 -8.56 7.47
C MET A 312 -10.31 -9.90 7.57
N TYR A 313 -9.59 -11.03 7.42
CA TYR A 313 -10.18 -12.36 7.57
C TYR A 313 -10.64 -12.61 9.02
N GLY A 314 -9.85 -12.17 10.01
CA GLY A 314 -10.23 -12.24 11.41
C GLY A 314 -11.52 -11.46 11.71
N VAL A 315 -11.57 -10.19 11.29
CA VAL A 315 -12.77 -9.33 11.48
C VAL A 315 -13.95 -9.85 10.66
N GLY A 316 -13.72 -10.34 9.44
CA GLY A 316 -14.75 -10.90 8.58
C GLY A 316 -15.39 -12.16 9.17
N GLY A 317 -14.59 -13.06 9.74
CA GLY A 317 -15.08 -14.24 10.45
C GLY A 317 -15.89 -13.90 11.70
N ASP A 318 -15.43 -12.89 12.47
CA ASP A 318 -16.16 -12.41 13.64
C ASP A 318 -17.54 -11.82 13.26
N TYR A 319 -17.59 -10.96 12.24
CA TYR A 319 -18.85 -10.32 11.82
C TYR A 319 -19.81 -11.32 11.16
N LEU A 320 -19.33 -12.14 10.24
CA LEU A 320 -20.15 -13.15 9.57
C LEU A 320 -20.69 -14.17 10.59
N GLY A 321 -19.82 -14.61 11.53
CA GLY A 321 -20.20 -15.55 12.56
C GLY A 321 -21.32 -15.03 13.45
N LYS A 322 -21.33 -13.73 13.77
CA LYS A 322 -22.38 -13.06 14.54
C LYS A 322 -23.64 -12.82 13.72
N ALA A 323 -23.51 -12.31 12.50
CA ALA A 323 -24.64 -11.97 11.64
C ALA A 323 -25.47 -13.21 11.24
N ASP A 324 -24.81 -14.32 10.89
CA ASP A 324 -25.45 -15.54 10.41
C ASP A 324 -25.52 -16.66 11.47
N HIS A 325 -25.18 -16.36 12.74
CA HIS A 325 -25.17 -17.31 13.86
C HIS A 325 -24.31 -18.56 13.62
N LEU A 326 -23.07 -18.36 13.12
CA LEU A 326 -22.10 -19.39 12.77
C LEU A 326 -20.94 -19.43 13.79
N PRO A 327 -21.07 -20.13 14.95
CA PRO A 327 -20.11 -20.05 16.05
C PRO A 327 -18.71 -20.56 15.70
N ILE A 328 -18.60 -21.51 14.76
CA ILE A 328 -17.29 -21.98 14.28
C ILE A 328 -16.57 -20.89 13.50
N VAL A 329 -17.28 -20.16 12.64
CA VAL A 329 -16.73 -19.07 11.84
C VAL A 329 -16.28 -17.93 12.75
N GLU A 330 -17.09 -17.55 13.73
CA GLU A 330 -16.77 -16.56 14.75
C GLU A 330 -15.50 -16.93 15.53
N SER A 331 -15.40 -18.20 15.99
CA SER A 331 -14.24 -18.69 16.72
C SER A 331 -12.95 -18.65 15.86
N ILE A 332 -13.02 -19.04 14.59
CA ILE A 332 -11.89 -18.94 13.65
C ILE A 332 -11.47 -17.48 13.50
N GLY A 333 -12.42 -16.58 13.27
CA GLY A 333 -12.14 -15.14 13.13
C GLY A 333 -11.47 -14.56 14.37
N ALA A 334 -11.93 -14.95 15.56
CA ALA A 334 -11.37 -14.50 16.83
C ALA A 334 -9.89 -14.91 16.98
N HIS A 335 -9.52 -16.16 16.66
CA HIS A 335 -8.13 -16.62 16.74
C HIS A 335 -7.25 -15.96 15.67
N GLU A 336 -7.76 -15.81 14.45
CA GLU A 336 -7.03 -15.18 13.35
C GLU A 336 -6.68 -13.71 13.62
N SER A 337 -7.53 -13.00 14.37
CA SER A 337 -7.26 -11.61 14.79
C SER A 337 -5.96 -11.48 15.61
N TRP A 338 -5.64 -12.47 16.45
CA TRP A 338 -4.38 -12.49 17.19
C TRP A 338 -3.17 -12.85 16.31
N ILE A 339 -3.37 -13.73 15.33
CA ILE A 339 -2.34 -14.04 14.31
C ILE A 339 -2.03 -12.79 13.50
N ALA A 340 -3.06 -12.03 13.11
CA ALA A 340 -2.90 -10.75 12.40
C ALA A 340 -2.14 -9.71 13.23
N LEU A 341 -2.41 -9.62 14.54
CA LEU A 341 -1.64 -8.75 15.44
C LEU A 341 -0.17 -9.18 15.51
N ALA A 342 0.11 -10.46 15.60
CA ALA A 342 1.48 -10.98 15.62
C ALA A 342 2.22 -10.66 14.30
N ALA A 343 1.56 -10.90 13.16
CA ALA A 343 2.10 -10.56 11.84
C ALA A 343 2.34 -9.05 11.69
N TRP A 344 1.42 -8.22 12.21
CA TRP A 344 1.57 -6.77 12.27
C TRP A 344 2.81 -6.37 13.09
N ALA A 345 2.97 -6.92 14.29
CA ALA A 345 4.09 -6.60 15.17
C ALA A 345 5.43 -6.97 14.53
N ILE A 346 5.53 -8.16 13.94
CA ILE A 346 6.74 -8.62 13.23
C ILE A 346 7.07 -7.67 12.07
N THR A 347 6.08 -7.32 11.25
CA THR A 347 6.26 -6.44 10.09
C THR A 347 6.65 -5.03 10.54
N PHE A 348 6.05 -4.53 11.62
CA PHE A 348 6.34 -3.21 12.17
C PHE A 348 7.77 -3.13 12.72
N VAL A 349 8.21 -4.11 13.49
CA VAL A 349 9.60 -4.19 13.99
C VAL A 349 10.59 -4.28 12.82
N ALA A 350 10.29 -5.10 11.80
CA ALA A 350 11.13 -5.21 10.60
C ALA A 350 11.21 -3.86 9.85
N MET A 351 10.11 -3.11 9.77
CA MET A 351 10.06 -1.77 9.20
C MET A 351 10.95 -0.79 9.98
N LEU A 352 10.83 -0.76 11.31
CA LEU A 352 11.62 0.12 12.15
C LEU A 352 13.10 -0.20 12.03
N HIS A 353 13.48 -1.48 12.05
CA HIS A 353 14.87 -1.91 11.85
C HIS A 353 15.40 -1.48 10.47
N HIS A 354 14.61 -1.65 9.42
CA HIS A 354 14.97 -1.21 8.06
C HIS A 354 15.18 0.30 7.98
N LEU A 355 14.30 1.09 8.59
CA LEU A 355 14.44 2.55 8.65
C LEU A 355 15.69 2.97 9.45
N ALA A 356 15.93 2.36 10.59
CA ALA A 356 17.11 2.66 11.40
C ALA A 356 18.42 2.37 10.67
N THR A 357 18.50 1.24 9.95
CA THR A 357 19.70 0.86 9.20
C THR A 357 19.94 1.73 7.96
N THR A 358 18.89 2.14 7.26
CA THR A 358 18.99 3.02 6.09
C THR A 358 19.37 4.46 6.50
N LEU A 359 18.79 4.98 7.56
CA LEU A 359 19.11 6.32 8.09
C LEU A 359 20.49 6.35 8.75
N GLY A 360 20.83 5.34 9.57
CA GLY A 360 22.14 5.20 10.22
C GLY A 360 23.29 4.98 9.24
N GLY A 361 23.08 4.17 8.18
CA GLY A 361 24.07 3.93 7.13
C GLY A 361 24.38 5.17 6.29
N SER A 362 23.42 6.06 6.11
CA SER A 362 23.62 7.35 5.45
C SER A 362 24.48 8.31 6.30
N ALA A 363 24.33 8.30 7.62
CA ALA A 363 25.13 9.10 8.54
C ALA A 363 26.59 8.62 8.61
N SER A 364 26.82 7.31 8.68
CA SER A 364 28.18 6.72 8.72
C SER A 364 28.97 6.96 7.43
N ARG A 365 28.33 6.84 6.26
CA ARG A 365 28.98 7.17 4.96
C ARG A 365 29.35 8.64 4.84
N ARG A 366 28.60 9.53 5.52
CA ARG A 366 28.91 10.96 5.60
C ARG A 366 30.18 11.23 6.43
N SER A 367 30.33 10.58 7.60
CA SER A 367 31.50 10.76 8.46
C SER A 367 32.79 10.25 7.80
N THR A 368 32.75 9.11 7.10
CA THR A 368 33.89 8.55 6.38
C THR A 368 34.28 9.36 5.13
N ARG A 369 33.31 9.99 4.46
CA ARG A 369 33.60 10.85 3.29
C ARG A 369 34.17 12.21 3.72
N ALA A 370 33.66 12.77 4.84
CA ALA A 370 34.21 13.99 5.43
C ALA A 370 35.64 13.78 5.98
N ALA A 371 35.90 12.63 6.62
CA ALA A 371 37.23 12.26 7.08
C ALA A 371 38.23 12.04 5.94
N ARG A 372 37.78 11.52 4.78
CA ARG A 372 38.66 11.37 3.58
C ARG A 372 38.91 12.68 2.85
N SER A 373 37.97 13.63 2.86
CA SER A 373 38.20 14.94 2.23
C SER A 373 39.11 15.85 3.04
N SER A 374 39.23 15.62 4.36
CA SER A 374 40.16 16.35 5.23
C SER A 374 41.56 15.74 5.27
N SER A 375 41.78 14.56 4.69
CA SER A 375 43.07 13.87 4.69
C SER A 375 43.79 13.86 3.33
N CYS A 376 43.36 14.66 2.33
CA CYS A 376 44.14 14.89 1.11
C CYS A 376 45.15 16.01 1.38
N PRO A 377 46.48 15.76 1.45
CA PRO A 377 47.46 16.82 1.45
C PRO A 377 47.50 17.49 0.08
N ASP A 378 47.51 18.82 0.06
CA ASP A 378 47.79 19.62 -1.11
C ASP A 378 49.14 19.19 -1.72
N SER A 379 49.10 18.43 -2.80
CA SER A 379 50.27 18.24 -3.66
C SER A 379 50.24 19.28 -4.78
N SER A 380 50.48 20.53 -4.42
CA SER A 380 50.88 21.54 -5.36
C SER A 380 52.35 21.73 -5.26
N ALA A 381 53.11 21.10 -6.11
CA ALA A 381 54.40 21.55 -6.65
C ALA A 381 55.11 20.41 -7.40
N SER A 382 55.01 20.37 -8.68
CA SER A 382 56.14 19.98 -9.55
C SER A 382 55.91 20.52 -10.95
N THR A 383 56.80 21.40 -11.29
CA THR A 383 57.08 22.09 -12.53
C THR A 383 57.25 21.11 -13.73
N PRO A 384 56.84 21.44 -14.94
CA PRO A 384 57.09 20.60 -16.10
C PRO A 384 58.51 20.86 -16.68
N PRO A 385 59.23 19.86 -17.20
CA PRO A 385 60.39 20.08 -18.04
C PRO A 385 59.97 20.24 -19.49
N ALA A 386 60.76 21.12 -20.16
CA ALA A 386 60.61 21.58 -21.52
C ALA A 386 60.97 20.55 -22.61
N SER A 387 60.26 20.73 -23.72
CA SER A 387 60.65 20.58 -25.14
C SER A 387 61.68 19.54 -25.59
N ALA A 388 61.24 18.69 -26.48
CA ALA A 388 62.06 18.40 -27.73
C ALA A 388 61.09 17.84 -28.80
N ASP A 389 61.06 18.53 -29.91
CA ASP A 389 60.59 18.22 -31.24
C ASP A 389 61.73 17.57 -32.06
N PRO A 390 61.59 17.25 -33.36
CA PRO A 390 60.71 16.28 -34.03
C PRO A 390 61.45 15.26 -34.89
N SER A 391 60.77 14.55 -35.67
CA SER A 391 61.04 14.11 -37.05
C SER A 391 61.01 12.61 -37.31
N SER A 392 60.39 12.39 -38.42
CA SER A 392 60.59 11.42 -39.50
C SER A 392 59.91 10.05 -39.37
N ALA A 393 59.07 9.90 -40.25
CA ALA A 393 59.08 9.09 -41.49
C ALA A 393 58.37 7.72 -41.38
N SER A 394 57.27 7.67 -42.08
CA SER A 394 57.00 6.86 -43.27
C SER A 394 56.93 5.33 -43.14
N HIS A 395 55.90 4.87 -43.77
CA HIS A 395 55.70 3.66 -44.57
C HIS A 395 54.99 2.42 -43.92
N GLN A 396 53.84 2.16 -44.58
CA GLN A 396 53.40 0.87 -45.18
C GLN A 396 53.07 -0.28 -44.22
N HIS A 397 51.96 -0.77 -44.19
CA HIS A 397 51.07 -1.55 -45.06
C HIS A 397 49.61 -1.54 -44.53
#